data_96ed3d6ec7bf43ec54e63bbca573fae3
#
_entry.id   96ed3d6ec7bf43ec54e63bbca573fae3
#
_cell.length_a   1.000
_cell.length_b   1.000
_cell.length_c   1.000
_cell.angle_alpha   90.00
_cell.angle_beta   90.00
_cell.angle_gamma   90.00
#
_symmetry.space_group_name_H-M   'P 1'
#
loop_
_entity.id
_entity.type
_entity.pdbx_description
1 polymer ?
#
loop_
_entity_poly.entity_id
_entity_poly.type
_entity_poly.pdbx_seq_one_letter_code
_entity_poly.pdbx_strand_id
1 'polypeptide(L)'
;EAKNICRTIWHLYLEQRDYKTLATFVDQEMTLIGTGAHEICHTSAECFQKLYQEEEQWDGSFLITREWYQGYACDAHTFNIIGELHTKENGKNRIIYEVTTRFTMLLHYKNEQWKVLHVHQSVGDHNQMDNEFFPKHIVDQTNRMLKERIAQKTKELEERNQQVLYYSQYDYLTDIWNRQYCEKQIEQTMAKHAYGTMLMIDVDHFKWFNDSYGHPFGDKVLKTLAYCMKTVFSQGLCGRIGGDEFVVYGTNCEGDITCVEDKINSFFTYWKQAQKALDIAQTITLSVGVAYYP
;
A
#
# COMPACT_ATOMS: atom_id res chain seq x y z
N GLU A 1 -34.84 -24.16 38.81
CA GLU A 1 -34.49 -22.95 39.58
C GLU A 1 -33.28 -22.22 38.95
N ALA A 2 -32.09 -22.86 38.85
CA ALA A 2 -30.87 -22.25 38.29
C ALA A 2 -31.06 -21.61 36.89
N LYS A 3 -31.81 -22.25 35.95
CA LYS A 3 -32.11 -21.69 34.65
C LYS A 3 -32.89 -20.36 34.72
N ASN A 4 -33.87 -20.28 35.67
CA ASN A 4 -34.65 -19.05 35.85
C ASN A 4 -33.78 -17.92 36.36
N ILE A 5 -32.85 -18.24 37.27
CA ILE A 5 -31.88 -17.28 37.79
C ILE A 5 -30.96 -16.77 36.67
N CYS A 6 -30.41 -17.68 35.85
CA CYS A 6 -29.60 -17.30 34.70
C CYS A 6 -30.37 -16.37 33.76
N ARG A 7 -31.63 -16.67 33.46
CA ARG A 7 -32.50 -15.81 32.67
C ARG A 7 -32.68 -14.44 33.30
N THR A 8 -33.02 -14.39 34.60
CA THR A 8 -33.16 -13.14 35.34
C THR A 8 -31.89 -12.29 35.27
N ILE A 9 -30.74 -12.89 35.40
CA ILE A 9 -29.44 -12.21 35.31
C ILE A 9 -29.24 -11.54 33.96
N TRP A 10 -29.54 -12.24 32.83
CA TRP A 10 -29.43 -11.67 31.52
C TRP A 10 -30.41 -10.51 31.27
N HIS A 11 -31.65 -10.61 31.73
CA HIS A 11 -32.63 -9.53 31.65
C HIS A 11 -32.24 -8.31 32.52
N LEU A 12 -31.73 -8.53 33.73
CA LEU A 12 -31.20 -7.45 34.58
C LEU A 12 -30.03 -6.74 33.92
N TYR A 13 -29.10 -7.50 33.31
CA TYR A 13 -27.92 -6.96 32.69
C TYR A 13 -28.24 -6.22 31.37
N LEU A 14 -28.93 -6.87 30.44
CA LEU A 14 -29.11 -6.39 29.07
C LEU A 14 -30.27 -5.41 28.91
N GLU A 15 -31.44 -5.72 29.50
CA GLU A 15 -32.64 -4.94 29.26
C GLU A 15 -32.85 -3.85 30.32
N GLN A 16 -32.71 -4.22 31.58
CA GLN A 16 -33.04 -3.33 32.72
C GLN A 16 -31.86 -2.47 33.15
N ARG A 17 -30.62 -2.95 32.93
CA ARG A 17 -29.38 -2.34 33.39
C ARG A 17 -29.38 -2.09 34.91
N ASP A 18 -30.07 -2.97 35.66
CA ASP A 18 -30.13 -2.89 37.09
C ASP A 18 -28.94 -3.62 37.73
N TYR A 19 -27.80 -2.97 37.72
CA TYR A 19 -26.55 -3.52 38.28
C TYR A 19 -26.56 -3.70 39.77
N LYS A 20 -27.41 -2.97 40.50
CA LYS A 20 -27.54 -3.13 41.93
C LYS A 20 -28.19 -4.48 42.29
N THR A 21 -29.30 -4.80 41.62
CA THR A 21 -29.98 -6.09 41.77
C THR A 21 -29.09 -7.21 41.20
N LEU A 22 -28.46 -6.99 40.05
CA LEU A 22 -27.54 -7.94 39.41
C LEU A 22 -26.42 -8.36 40.38
N ALA A 23 -25.82 -7.42 41.13
CA ALA A 23 -24.76 -7.69 42.12
C ALA A 23 -25.18 -8.67 43.22
N THR A 24 -26.49 -8.77 43.51
CA THR A 24 -26.99 -9.72 44.49
C THR A 24 -26.91 -11.19 44.06
N PHE A 25 -26.82 -11.43 42.74
CA PHE A 25 -26.69 -12.76 42.14
C PHE A 25 -25.24 -13.17 41.88
N VAL A 26 -24.25 -12.30 42.10
CA VAL A 26 -22.86 -12.50 41.70
C VAL A 26 -22.02 -12.83 42.95
N ASP A 27 -21.11 -13.80 42.82
CA ASP A 27 -20.11 -14.07 43.87
C ASP A 27 -18.96 -13.05 43.78
N GLN A 28 -18.29 -12.76 44.88
CA GLN A 28 -17.16 -11.84 44.94
C GLN A 28 -15.98 -12.32 44.07
N GLU A 29 -15.80 -13.64 44.00
CA GLU A 29 -14.75 -14.29 43.19
C GLU A 29 -15.18 -14.57 41.75
N MET A 30 -16.31 -14.00 41.27
CA MET A 30 -16.79 -14.22 39.94
C MET A 30 -15.76 -13.77 38.88
N THR A 31 -15.56 -14.60 37.89
CA THR A 31 -14.76 -14.30 36.70
C THR A 31 -15.64 -14.11 35.45
N LEU A 32 -15.25 -13.21 34.57
CA LEU A 32 -15.92 -12.96 33.29
C LEU A 32 -14.94 -12.99 32.12
N ILE A 33 -15.34 -13.65 31.05
CA ILE A 33 -14.74 -13.52 29.75
C ILE A 33 -15.87 -13.07 28.81
N GLY A 34 -15.84 -11.80 28.42
CA GLY A 34 -16.82 -11.21 27.49
C GLY A 34 -16.45 -11.38 26.02
N THR A 35 -17.18 -10.71 25.14
CA THR A 35 -17.01 -10.80 23.69
C THR A 35 -15.89 -9.93 23.15
N GLY A 36 -15.51 -8.88 23.85
CA GLY A 36 -14.46 -7.95 23.50
C GLY A 36 -13.07 -8.42 23.94
N ALA A 37 -12.03 -8.06 23.19
CA ALA A 37 -10.65 -8.48 23.48
C ALA A 37 -10.14 -8.06 24.87
N HIS A 38 -10.73 -7.04 25.49
CA HIS A 38 -10.36 -6.52 26.82
C HIS A 38 -11.42 -6.81 27.89
N GLU A 39 -12.45 -7.56 27.57
CA GLU A 39 -13.55 -7.91 28.50
C GLU A 39 -13.20 -9.16 29.31
N ILE A 40 -12.07 -9.13 30.01
CA ILE A 40 -11.68 -10.14 31.00
C ILE A 40 -11.71 -9.49 32.35
N CYS A 41 -12.45 -10.08 33.29
CA CYS A 41 -12.51 -9.66 34.68
C CYS A 41 -12.19 -10.86 35.61
N HIS A 42 -11.32 -10.63 36.55
CA HIS A 42 -10.87 -11.65 37.48
C HIS A 42 -11.65 -11.62 38.80
N THR A 43 -12.43 -10.55 39.01
CA THR A 43 -13.30 -10.39 40.18
C THR A 43 -14.61 -9.70 39.80
N SER A 44 -15.64 -9.86 40.62
CA SER A 44 -16.90 -9.13 40.43
C SER A 44 -16.71 -7.60 40.51
N ALA A 45 -15.80 -7.13 41.38
CA ALA A 45 -15.51 -5.70 41.53
C ALA A 45 -14.98 -5.09 40.24
N GLU A 46 -14.05 -5.77 39.54
CA GLU A 46 -13.55 -5.34 38.22
C GLU A 46 -14.67 -5.31 37.19
N CYS A 47 -15.54 -6.32 37.21
CA CYS A 47 -16.66 -6.41 36.28
C CYS A 47 -17.62 -5.23 36.48
N PHE A 48 -18.08 -4.98 37.69
CA PHE A 48 -19.01 -3.88 37.96
C PHE A 48 -18.39 -2.50 37.72
N GLN A 49 -17.10 -2.33 37.98
CA GLN A 49 -16.40 -1.08 37.60
C GLN A 49 -16.50 -0.80 36.11
N LYS A 50 -16.27 -1.80 35.26
CA LYS A 50 -16.40 -1.66 33.79
C LYS A 50 -17.84 -1.39 33.36
N LEU A 51 -18.82 -2.07 33.95
CA LEU A 51 -20.24 -1.86 33.66
C LEU A 51 -20.72 -0.44 34.02
N TYR A 52 -20.29 0.11 35.14
CA TYR A 52 -20.61 1.50 35.47
C TYR A 52 -19.91 2.50 34.60
N GLN A 53 -18.69 2.24 34.14
CA GLN A 53 -17.99 3.08 33.17
C GLN A 53 -18.69 3.06 31.79
N GLU A 54 -19.21 1.91 31.36
CA GLU A 54 -19.99 1.78 30.14
C GLU A 54 -21.31 2.56 30.24
N GLU A 55 -21.99 2.49 31.40
CA GLU A 55 -23.25 3.21 31.66
C GLU A 55 -23.08 4.74 31.54
N GLU A 56 -21.93 5.28 31.95
CA GLU A 56 -21.60 6.70 31.84
C GLU A 56 -21.42 7.12 30.34
N GLN A 57 -20.99 6.20 29.48
CA GLN A 57 -20.68 6.46 28.07
C GLN A 57 -21.87 6.19 27.14
N TRP A 58 -22.77 5.30 27.56
CA TRP A 58 -23.88 4.85 26.74
C TRP A 58 -25.12 4.55 27.59
N ASP A 59 -26.23 5.24 27.29
CA ASP A 59 -27.51 5.17 28.01
C ASP A 59 -28.53 4.20 27.40
N GLY A 60 -28.13 3.42 26.39
CA GLY A 60 -28.98 2.45 25.73
C GLY A 60 -29.12 1.13 26.50
N SER A 61 -29.94 0.24 26.01
CA SER A 61 -30.12 -1.13 26.49
C SER A 61 -30.26 -2.10 25.31
N PHE A 62 -30.26 -3.38 25.57
CA PHE A 62 -30.52 -4.41 24.56
C PHE A 62 -31.83 -5.11 24.87
N LEU A 63 -32.65 -5.33 23.88
CA LEU A 63 -33.83 -6.18 23.93
C LEU A 63 -33.44 -7.61 23.58
N ILE A 64 -33.77 -8.58 24.41
CA ILE A 64 -33.59 -10.01 24.11
C ILE A 64 -34.78 -10.45 23.26
N THR A 65 -34.53 -10.74 21.98
CA THR A 65 -35.58 -11.12 21.01
C THR A 65 -35.81 -12.62 20.93
N ARG A 66 -34.77 -13.40 21.20
CA ARG A 66 -34.83 -14.87 21.29
C ARG A 66 -33.76 -15.35 22.26
N GLU A 67 -34.10 -16.40 23.02
CA GLU A 67 -33.19 -17.00 24.00
C GLU A 67 -33.45 -18.49 24.17
N TRP A 68 -32.40 -19.26 24.45
CA TRP A 68 -32.53 -20.63 24.92
C TRP A 68 -31.44 -20.96 25.94
N TYR A 69 -31.76 -21.90 26.82
CA TYR A 69 -30.92 -22.29 27.94
C TYR A 69 -30.93 -23.81 28.13
N GLN A 70 -29.75 -24.41 28.27
CA GLN A 70 -29.57 -25.80 28.65
C GLN A 70 -28.66 -25.89 29.84
N GLY A 71 -29.11 -26.59 30.88
CA GLY A 71 -28.37 -26.66 32.16
C GLY A 71 -28.01 -28.09 32.52
N TYR A 72 -26.87 -28.23 33.18
CA TYR A 72 -26.30 -29.46 33.69
C TYR A 72 -25.88 -29.29 35.10
N ALA A 73 -26.31 -30.22 36.05
CA ALA A 73 -25.77 -30.28 37.38
C ALA A 73 -24.34 -30.82 37.30
N CYS A 74 -23.38 -30.10 37.83
CA CYS A 74 -22.00 -30.55 37.96
C CYS A 74 -21.85 -31.37 39.25
N ASP A 75 -22.49 -30.91 40.35
CA ASP A 75 -22.61 -31.58 41.60
C ASP A 75 -23.88 -31.12 42.36
N ALA A 76 -23.99 -31.41 43.68
CA ALA A 76 -25.16 -31.03 44.50
C ALA A 76 -25.33 -29.50 44.67
N HIS A 77 -24.27 -28.73 44.44
CA HIS A 77 -24.23 -27.27 44.70
C HIS A 77 -23.77 -26.43 43.48
N THR A 78 -23.38 -27.09 42.37
CA THR A 78 -22.85 -26.41 41.21
C THR A 78 -23.64 -26.78 39.96
N PHE A 79 -24.02 -25.76 39.19
CA PHE A 79 -24.83 -25.92 38.00
C PHE A 79 -24.25 -25.11 36.83
N ASN A 80 -23.99 -25.76 35.71
CA ASN A 80 -23.51 -25.10 34.51
C ASN A 80 -24.66 -24.92 33.53
N ILE A 81 -24.78 -23.69 32.97
CA ILE A 81 -25.80 -23.34 31.97
C ILE A 81 -25.09 -22.84 30.73
N ILE A 82 -25.46 -23.42 29.61
CA ILE A 82 -25.09 -22.93 28.28
C ILE A 82 -26.33 -22.39 27.60
N GLY A 83 -26.16 -21.39 26.75
CA GLY A 83 -27.26 -20.80 26.02
C GLY A 83 -26.83 -19.88 24.89
N GLU A 84 -27.85 -19.34 24.24
CA GLU A 84 -27.70 -18.38 23.18
C GLU A 84 -28.75 -17.27 23.35
N LEU A 85 -28.33 -16.05 23.16
CA LEU A 85 -29.17 -14.84 23.21
C LEU A 85 -29.10 -14.13 21.88
N HIS A 86 -30.24 -13.84 21.31
CA HIS A 86 -30.37 -12.90 20.19
C HIS A 86 -30.79 -11.57 20.77
N THR A 87 -29.96 -10.58 20.61
CA THR A 87 -30.19 -9.25 21.19
C THR A 87 -30.20 -8.19 20.11
N LYS A 88 -31.03 -7.19 20.33
CA LYS A 88 -31.17 -6.02 19.47
C LYS A 88 -31.03 -4.77 20.33
N GLU A 89 -30.25 -3.80 19.86
CA GLU A 89 -30.13 -2.52 20.54
C GLU A 89 -31.49 -1.82 20.62
N ASN A 90 -31.85 -1.35 21.80
CA ASN A 90 -33.05 -0.58 22.08
C ASN A 90 -32.64 0.86 22.46
N GLY A 91 -32.05 1.57 21.50
CA GLY A 91 -31.54 2.93 21.71
C GLY A 91 -32.19 3.96 20.80
N LYS A 92 -32.04 5.24 21.15
CA LYS A 92 -32.51 6.39 20.36
C LYS A 92 -31.69 6.64 19.12
N ASN A 93 -30.53 5.99 18.98
CA ASN A 93 -29.66 6.10 17.83
C ASN A 93 -30.08 5.10 16.75
N ARG A 94 -30.16 5.55 15.50
CA ARG A 94 -30.66 4.79 14.35
C ARG A 94 -29.76 3.63 13.86
N ILE A 95 -28.79 3.20 14.63
CA ILE A 95 -27.93 2.06 14.31
C ILE A 95 -28.62 0.83 14.88
N ILE A 96 -29.18 0.00 14.02
CA ILE A 96 -29.77 -1.29 14.40
C ILE A 96 -28.60 -2.25 14.55
N TYR A 97 -28.13 -2.42 15.80
CA TYR A 97 -27.13 -3.43 16.12
C TYR A 97 -27.86 -4.67 16.64
N GLU A 98 -27.77 -5.77 15.90
CA GLU A 98 -28.28 -7.08 16.30
C GLU A 98 -27.11 -8.03 16.43
N VAL A 99 -27.04 -8.76 17.53
CA VAL A 99 -25.98 -9.72 17.78
C VAL A 99 -26.53 -11.01 18.40
N THR A 100 -25.96 -12.12 17.98
CA THR A 100 -26.19 -13.42 18.60
C THR A 100 -24.98 -13.79 19.43
N THR A 101 -25.16 -13.88 20.75
CA THR A 101 -24.12 -14.30 21.68
C THR A 101 -24.40 -15.68 22.21
N ARG A 102 -23.36 -16.49 22.30
CA ARG A 102 -23.36 -17.78 23.00
C ARG A 102 -22.70 -17.57 24.34
N PHE A 103 -23.19 -18.28 25.36
CA PHE A 103 -22.62 -18.12 26.69
C PHE A 103 -22.55 -19.45 27.44
N THR A 104 -21.66 -19.45 28.43
CA THR A 104 -21.60 -20.42 29.50
C THR A 104 -21.64 -19.67 30.81
N MET A 105 -22.50 -20.10 31.76
CA MET A 105 -22.63 -19.51 33.07
C MET A 105 -22.56 -20.62 34.12
N LEU A 106 -21.59 -20.50 35.03
CA LEU A 106 -21.43 -21.38 36.15
C LEU A 106 -22.06 -20.75 37.39
N LEU A 107 -23.04 -21.44 37.95
CA LEU A 107 -23.73 -21.06 39.18
C LEU A 107 -23.34 -22.00 40.32
N HIS A 108 -23.14 -21.50 41.51
CA HIS A 108 -23.02 -22.32 42.69
C HIS A 108 -24.03 -21.89 43.80
N TYR A 109 -24.43 -22.87 44.58
CA TYR A 109 -25.37 -22.67 45.70
C TYR A 109 -24.59 -22.47 46.99
N LYS A 110 -24.67 -21.26 47.57
CA LYS A 110 -23.92 -20.83 48.73
C LYS A 110 -24.82 -19.94 49.61
N ASN A 111 -24.86 -20.19 50.93
CA ASN A 111 -25.67 -19.40 51.88
C ASN A 111 -27.15 -19.28 51.40
N GLU A 112 -27.73 -20.41 51.07
CA GLU A 112 -29.14 -20.52 50.60
C GLU A 112 -29.48 -19.74 49.33
N GLN A 113 -28.49 -19.33 48.55
CA GLN A 113 -28.68 -18.60 47.30
C GLN A 113 -27.80 -19.12 46.19
N TRP A 114 -28.31 -19.07 44.98
CA TRP A 114 -27.51 -19.29 43.77
C TRP A 114 -26.72 -18.04 43.41
N LYS A 115 -25.41 -18.17 43.24
CA LYS A 115 -24.49 -17.10 42.82
C LYS A 115 -23.75 -17.48 41.57
N VAL A 116 -23.52 -16.49 40.71
CA VAL A 116 -22.67 -16.62 39.52
C VAL A 116 -21.22 -16.66 39.94
N LEU A 117 -20.51 -17.71 39.48
CA LEU A 117 -19.08 -17.90 39.76
C LEU A 117 -18.26 -17.63 38.47
N HIS A 118 -18.81 -17.93 37.31
CA HIS A 118 -18.15 -17.68 36.03
C HIS A 118 -19.13 -17.38 34.92
N VAL A 119 -18.78 -16.46 34.04
CA VAL A 119 -19.49 -16.21 32.79
C VAL A 119 -18.48 -16.16 31.66
N HIS A 120 -18.75 -16.90 30.58
CA HIS A 120 -18.07 -16.77 29.30
C HIS A 120 -19.09 -16.44 28.22
N GLN A 121 -18.82 -15.40 27.44
CA GLN A 121 -19.59 -15.04 26.26
C GLN A 121 -18.73 -15.12 25.01
N SER A 122 -19.33 -15.51 23.90
CA SER A 122 -18.71 -15.53 22.57
C SER A 122 -19.71 -15.13 21.51
N VAL A 123 -19.24 -14.53 20.44
CA VAL A 123 -20.01 -14.26 19.24
C VAL A 123 -19.60 -15.26 18.18
N GLY A 124 -20.58 -15.87 17.48
CA GLY A 124 -20.29 -16.76 16.34
C GLY A 124 -19.70 -15.96 15.17
N ASP A 125 -18.73 -16.55 14.50
CA ASP A 125 -18.26 -15.99 13.22
C ASP A 125 -19.31 -16.25 12.12
N HIS A 126 -20.00 -15.21 11.70
CA HIS A 126 -21.02 -15.29 10.64
C HIS A 126 -20.47 -15.67 9.27
N ASN A 127 -19.16 -15.61 9.09
CA ASN A 127 -18.51 -16.02 7.85
C ASN A 127 -18.12 -17.51 7.85
N GLN A 128 -18.30 -18.21 8.95
CA GLN A 128 -18.05 -19.66 9.05
C GLN A 128 -19.25 -20.44 8.48
N MET A 129 -19.00 -21.41 7.61
CA MET A 129 -20.06 -22.28 7.08
C MET A 129 -20.55 -23.28 8.13
N ASP A 130 -21.82 -23.68 8.05
CA ASP A 130 -22.48 -24.55 9.05
C ASP A 130 -21.77 -25.90 9.29
N ASN A 131 -20.98 -26.37 8.34
CA ASN A 131 -20.26 -27.64 8.42
C ASN A 131 -18.76 -27.51 8.74
N GLU A 132 -18.30 -26.32 9.06
CA GLU A 132 -16.90 -26.08 9.35
C GLU A 132 -16.66 -25.88 10.86
N PHE A 133 -15.82 -26.75 11.46
CA PHE A 133 -15.29 -26.52 12.79
C PHE A 133 -14.10 -25.53 12.82
N PHE A 134 -13.44 -25.37 11.67
CA PHE A 134 -12.36 -24.42 11.47
C PHE A 134 -12.63 -23.63 10.18
N PRO A 135 -12.53 -22.31 10.16
CA PRO A 135 -12.94 -21.48 9.02
C PRO A 135 -11.96 -21.59 7.85
N LYS A 136 -11.83 -22.76 7.25
CA LYS A 136 -10.91 -23.07 6.14
C LYS A 136 -11.15 -22.16 4.94
N HIS A 137 -12.41 -21.96 4.58
CA HIS A 137 -12.76 -21.16 3.40
C HIS A 137 -12.34 -19.70 3.56
N ILE A 138 -12.42 -19.12 4.77
CA ILE A 138 -11.95 -17.76 5.06
C ILE A 138 -10.44 -17.66 4.89
N VAL A 139 -9.70 -18.66 5.41
CA VAL A 139 -8.25 -18.75 5.26
C VAL A 139 -7.87 -18.90 3.79
N ASP A 140 -8.56 -19.75 3.04
CA ASP A 140 -8.29 -19.95 1.62
C ASP A 140 -8.63 -18.71 0.78
N GLN A 141 -9.76 -18.05 1.08
CA GLN A 141 -10.15 -16.80 0.44
C GLN A 141 -9.15 -15.68 0.72
N THR A 142 -8.77 -15.52 2.00
CA THR A 142 -7.78 -14.51 2.42
C THR A 142 -6.42 -14.76 1.76
N ASN A 143 -5.97 -16.01 1.74
CA ASN A 143 -4.72 -16.39 1.08
C ASN A 143 -4.76 -16.12 -0.44
N ARG A 144 -5.90 -16.38 -1.09
CA ARG A 144 -6.09 -16.09 -2.52
C ARG A 144 -6.01 -14.59 -2.79
N MET A 145 -6.77 -13.78 -2.04
CA MET A 145 -6.74 -12.32 -2.15
C MET A 145 -5.35 -11.75 -1.87
N LEU A 146 -4.65 -12.30 -0.87
CA LEU A 146 -3.28 -11.86 -0.55
C LEU A 146 -2.30 -12.18 -1.67
N LYS A 147 -2.39 -13.38 -2.26
CA LYS A 147 -1.56 -13.77 -3.42
C LYS A 147 -1.79 -12.87 -4.62
N GLU A 148 -3.05 -12.55 -4.95
CA GLU A 148 -3.40 -11.64 -6.04
C GLU A 148 -2.84 -10.23 -5.79
N ARG A 149 -2.95 -9.74 -4.55
CA ARG A 149 -2.41 -8.42 -4.18
C ARG A 149 -0.89 -8.37 -4.22
N ILE A 150 -0.21 -9.44 -3.80
CA ILE A 150 1.25 -9.56 -3.92
C ILE A 150 1.65 -9.55 -5.38
N ALA A 151 1.01 -10.34 -6.24
CA ALA A 151 1.31 -10.39 -7.67
C ALA A 151 1.14 -9.02 -8.35
N GLN A 152 0.04 -8.30 -8.02
CA GLN A 152 -0.19 -6.95 -8.53
C GLN A 152 0.89 -5.97 -8.06
N LYS A 153 1.24 -5.99 -6.77
CA LYS A 153 2.27 -5.10 -6.23
C LYS A 153 3.66 -5.39 -6.77
N THR A 154 3.98 -6.66 -7.00
CA THR A 154 5.25 -7.06 -7.63
C THR A 154 5.34 -6.49 -9.04
N LYS A 155 4.27 -6.62 -9.84
CA LYS A 155 4.22 -6.04 -11.19
C LYS A 155 4.38 -4.51 -11.18
N GLU A 156 3.66 -3.81 -10.31
CA GLU A 156 3.80 -2.35 -10.17
C GLU A 156 5.24 -1.93 -9.81
N LEU A 157 5.89 -2.69 -8.93
CA LEU A 157 7.27 -2.45 -8.54
C LEU A 157 8.26 -2.70 -9.69
N GLU A 158 8.06 -3.75 -10.47
CA GLU A 158 8.87 -4.05 -11.64
C GLU A 158 8.78 -2.94 -12.69
N GLU A 159 7.56 -2.48 -13.00
CA GLU A 159 7.33 -1.37 -13.93
C GLU A 159 8.00 -0.06 -13.44
N ARG A 160 7.87 0.26 -12.15
CA ARG A 160 8.55 1.42 -11.56
C ARG A 160 10.08 1.28 -11.58
N ASN A 161 10.60 0.11 -11.27
CA ASN A 161 12.05 -0.15 -11.33
C ASN A 161 12.58 0.03 -12.75
N GLN A 162 11.87 -0.44 -13.77
CA GLN A 162 12.24 -0.20 -15.17
C GLN A 162 12.26 1.28 -15.51
N GLN A 163 11.25 2.05 -15.06
CA GLN A 163 11.22 3.51 -15.24
C GLN A 163 12.40 4.20 -14.53
N VAL A 164 12.68 3.83 -13.28
CA VAL A 164 13.82 4.39 -12.53
C VAL A 164 15.13 4.09 -13.22
N LEU A 165 15.33 2.86 -13.70
CA LEU A 165 16.52 2.48 -14.46
C LEU A 165 16.65 3.28 -15.75
N TYR A 166 15.53 3.45 -16.48
CA TYR A 166 15.50 4.24 -17.70
C TYR A 166 15.92 5.69 -17.42
N TYR A 167 15.29 6.39 -16.48
CA TYR A 167 15.61 7.77 -16.14
C TYR A 167 17.00 7.94 -15.50
N SER A 168 17.55 6.90 -14.91
CA SER A 168 18.93 6.93 -14.42
C SER A 168 19.98 6.92 -15.55
N GLN A 169 19.58 6.51 -16.76
CA GLN A 169 20.49 6.35 -17.90
C GLN A 169 20.25 7.39 -19.01
N TYR A 170 18.99 7.78 -19.22
CA TYR A 170 18.60 8.63 -20.35
C TYR A 170 18.19 10.03 -19.89
N ASP A 171 18.41 11.01 -20.79
CA ASP A 171 17.85 12.35 -20.65
C ASP A 171 16.35 12.32 -21.02
N TYR A 172 15.51 12.80 -20.11
CA TYR A 172 14.04 12.73 -20.23
C TYR A 172 13.46 13.48 -21.43
N LEU A 173 14.18 14.52 -21.93
CA LEU A 173 13.72 15.34 -23.03
C LEU A 173 14.11 14.74 -24.38
N THR A 174 15.36 14.29 -24.49
CA THR A 174 16.01 13.95 -25.76
C THR A 174 16.14 12.46 -26.03
N ASP A 175 15.90 11.64 -25.03
CA ASP A 175 15.97 10.18 -25.14
C ASP A 175 17.34 9.65 -25.63
N ILE A 176 18.41 10.40 -25.36
CA ILE A 176 19.80 9.95 -25.43
C ILE A 176 20.35 9.82 -24.02
N TRP A 177 21.55 9.30 -23.87
CA TRP A 177 22.13 9.14 -22.53
C TRP A 177 22.24 10.48 -21.80
N ASN A 178 21.91 10.48 -20.50
CA ASN A 178 22.19 11.61 -19.64
C ASN A 178 23.70 11.72 -19.37
N ARG A 179 24.12 12.86 -18.85
CA ARG A 179 25.51 13.17 -18.58
C ARG A 179 26.23 12.05 -17.82
N GLN A 180 25.69 11.67 -16.67
CA GLN A 180 26.34 10.73 -15.77
C GLN A 180 26.54 9.34 -16.40
N TYR A 181 25.53 8.84 -17.09
CA TYR A 181 25.60 7.53 -17.72
C TYR A 181 26.50 7.56 -18.97
N CYS A 182 26.43 8.64 -19.75
CA CYS A 182 27.28 8.82 -20.93
C CYS A 182 28.76 8.88 -20.58
N GLU A 183 29.15 9.71 -19.60
CA GLU A 183 30.53 9.82 -19.12
C GLU A 183 31.05 8.44 -18.68
N LYS A 184 30.29 7.70 -17.89
CA LYS A 184 30.64 6.34 -17.46
C LYS A 184 30.84 5.37 -18.62
N GLN A 185 29.98 5.42 -19.63
CA GLN A 185 30.08 4.54 -20.79
C GLN A 185 31.27 4.91 -21.70
N ILE A 186 31.56 6.19 -21.83
CA ILE A 186 32.75 6.67 -22.55
C ILE A 186 34.01 6.16 -21.85
N GLU A 187 34.16 6.35 -20.55
CA GLU A 187 35.31 5.84 -19.78
C GLU A 187 35.51 4.31 -19.93
N GLN A 188 34.41 3.56 -19.85
CA GLN A 188 34.47 2.10 -20.03
C GLN A 188 34.86 1.69 -21.44
N THR A 189 34.46 2.48 -22.45
CA THR A 189 34.79 2.21 -23.84
C THR A 189 36.23 2.60 -24.14
N MET A 190 36.72 3.74 -23.65
CA MET A 190 38.09 4.15 -23.74
C MET A 190 39.06 3.11 -23.15
N ALA A 191 38.70 2.50 -22.02
CA ALA A 191 39.50 1.44 -21.39
C ALA A 191 39.64 0.15 -22.24
N LYS A 192 38.72 -0.05 -23.21
CA LYS A 192 38.68 -1.27 -24.05
C LYS A 192 39.24 -1.08 -25.47
N HIS A 193 39.32 0.15 -25.92
CA HIS A 193 39.68 0.49 -27.30
C HIS A 193 40.92 1.40 -27.32
N ALA A 194 41.84 1.12 -28.24
CA ALA A 194 43.05 1.90 -28.42
C ALA A 194 42.82 3.28 -29.04
N TYR A 195 41.72 3.42 -29.80
CA TYR A 195 41.38 4.66 -30.51
C TYR A 195 39.92 5.06 -30.24
N GLY A 196 39.68 6.35 -30.27
CA GLY A 196 38.35 6.90 -30.17
C GLY A 196 38.31 8.37 -30.59
N THR A 197 37.13 8.83 -30.96
CA THR A 197 36.88 10.25 -31.29
C THR A 197 35.72 10.76 -30.50
N MET A 198 35.92 11.91 -29.84
CA MET A 198 34.89 12.63 -29.10
C MET A 198 34.50 13.88 -29.89
N LEU A 199 33.19 14.06 -30.04
CA LEU A 199 32.60 15.27 -30.56
C LEU A 199 31.82 15.96 -29.45
N MET A 200 32.12 17.21 -29.19
CA MET A 200 31.29 18.10 -28.37
C MET A 200 30.48 18.99 -29.28
N ILE A 201 29.18 19.02 -29.12
CA ILE A 201 28.22 19.73 -29.97
C ILE A 201 27.43 20.67 -29.11
N ASP A 202 27.36 21.94 -29.50
CA ASP A 202 26.62 23.01 -28.83
C ASP A 202 25.68 23.69 -29.85
N VAL A 203 24.49 24.11 -29.37
CA VAL A 203 23.53 24.83 -30.23
C VAL A 203 23.79 26.32 -30.12
N ASP A 204 24.29 26.91 -31.24
CA ASP A 204 24.63 28.32 -31.26
C ASP A 204 23.41 29.22 -30.97
N HIS A 205 23.58 30.16 -30.04
CA HIS A 205 22.55 31.12 -29.66
C HIS A 205 21.26 30.49 -29.12
N PHE A 206 21.31 29.30 -28.52
CA PHE A 206 20.14 28.55 -28.05
C PHE A 206 19.22 29.37 -27.12
N LYS A 207 19.82 30.16 -26.21
CA LYS A 207 19.05 31.05 -25.35
C LYS A 207 18.21 32.03 -26.17
N TRP A 208 18.75 32.63 -27.23
CA TRP A 208 18.00 33.53 -28.07
C TRP A 208 16.80 32.86 -28.73
N PHE A 209 16.93 31.59 -29.18
CA PHE A 209 15.80 30.82 -29.70
C PHE A 209 14.72 30.60 -28.67
N ASN A 210 15.12 30.28 -27.44
CA ASN A 210 14.16 30.13 -26.33
C ASN A 210 13.43 31.44 -26.02
N ASP A 211 14.16 32.55 -25.96
CA ASP A 211 13.61 33.88 -25.66
C ASP A 211 12.68 34.39 -26.78
N SER A 212 12.97 34.02 -28.05
CA SER A 212 12.21 34.48 -29.22
C SER A 212 10.99 33.60 -29.56
N TYR A 213 11.11 32.28 -29.42
CA TYR A 213 10.09 31.30 -29.83
C TYR A 213 9.49 30.48 -28.65
N GLY A 214 9.99 30.70 -27.45
CA GLY A 214 9.55 29.99 -26.24
C GLY A 214 10.25 28.66 -26.01
N HIS A 215 10.28 28.21 -24.77
CA HIS A 215 10.90 26.96 -24.34
C HIS A 215 10.38 25.71 -25.09
N PRO A 216 9.06 25.59 -25.41
CA PRO A 216 8.59 24.44 -26.20
C PRO A 216 9.23 24.32 -27.60
N PHE A 217 9.64 25.45 -28.16
CA PHE A 217 10.39 25.44 -29.41
C PHE A 217 11.82 24.96 -29.21
N GLY A 218 12.52 25.47 -28.17
CA GLY A 218 13.84 24.98 -27.81
C GLY A 218 13.86 23.47 -27.52
N ASP A 219 12.84 22.94 -26.87
CA ASP A 219 12.68 21.50 -26.65
C ASP A 219 12.58 20.72 -27.97
N LYS A 220 11.88 21.25 -28.99
CA LYS A 220 11.84 20.64 -30.32
C LYS A 220 13.20 20.65 -30.98
N VAL A 221 13.96 21.74 -30.87
CA VAL A 221 15.32 21.84 -31.39
C VAL A 221 16.22 20.76 -30.77
N LEU A 222 16.24 20.65 -29.46
CA LEU A 222 17.05 19.66 -28.75
C LEU A 222 16.66 18.21 -29.12
N LYS A 223 15.37 17.90 -29.19
CA LYS A 223 14.87 16.60 -29.63
C LYS A 223 15.28 16.26 -31.05
N THR A 224 15.20 17.26 -31.96
CA THR A 224 15.58 17.07 -33.37
C THR A 224 17.09 16.84 -33.49
N LEU A 225 17.90 17.57 -32.72
CA LEU A 225 19.35 17.38 -32.67
C LEU A 225 19.71 15.98 -32.18
N ALA A 226 19.14 15.56 -31.05
CA ALA A 226 19.36 14.21 -30.53
C ALA A 226 18.96 13.10 -31.51
N TYR A 227 17.86 13.28 -32.19
CA TYR A 227 17.43 12.35 -33.28
C TYR A 227 18.45 12.28 -34.42
N CYS A 228 18.97 13.43 -34.87
CA CYS A 228 20.01 13.48 -35.90
C CYS A 228 21.28 12.76 -35.47
N MET A 229 21.70 12.98 -34.20
CA MET A 229 22.86 12.32 -33.61
C MET A 229 22.67 10.80 -33.56
N LYS A 230 21.54 10.31 -33.04
CA LYS A 230 21.22 8.86 -32.99
C LYS A 230 21.25 8.23 -34.40
N THR A 231 20.76 8.96 -35.41
CA THR A 231 20.68 8.46 -36.79
C THR A 231 22.02 8.36 -37.43
N VAL A 232 22.80 9.42 -37.35
CA VAL A 232 24.13 9.48 -38.06
C VAL A 232 25.21 8.72 -37.30
N PHE A 233 25.21 8.84 -35.96
CA PHE A 233 26.17 8.17 -35.09
C PHE A 233 25.57 6.94 -34.43
N SER A 234 24.83 6.12 -35.14
CA SER A 234 24.07 4.98 -34.62
C SER A 234 24.91 3.93 -33.86
N GLN A 235 26.22 3.87 -34.12
CA GLN A 235 27.17 3.01 -33.41
C GLN A 235 28.00 3.76 -32.36
N GLY A 236 27.80 5.06 -32.22
CA GLY A 236 28.46 5.92 -31.25
C GLY A 236 27.65 6.06 -29.96
N LEU A 237 28.33 6.46 -28.92
CA LEU A 237 27.71 6.80 -27.64
C LEU A 237 27.25 8.26 -27.72
N CYS A 238 25.93 8.50 -27.72
CA CYS A 238 25.37 9.85 -27.79
C CYS A 238 24.79 10.25 -26.43
N GLY A 239 25.19 11.39 -25.91
CA GLY A 239 24.74 11.90 -24.62
C GLY A 239 24.48 13.41 -24.62
N ARG A 240 23.59 13.86 -23.70
CA ARG A 240 23.36 15.26 -23.39
C ARG A 240 24.08 15.60 -22.09
N ILE A 241 25.02 16.56 -22.15
CA ILE A 241 25.89 16.90 -21.03
C ILE A 241 25.37 18.11 -20.27
N GLY A 242 24.73 19.04 -20.98
CA GLY A 242 24.20 20.29 -20.43
C GLY A 242 22.88 20.68 -21.07
N GLY A 243 22.47 21.94 -20.91
CA GLY A 243 21.22 22.46 -21.48
C GLY A 243 21.12 22.28 -22.98
N ASP A 244 22.12 22.74 -23.72
CA ASP A 244 22.30 22.74 -25.17
C ASP A 244 23.58 22.02 -25.62
N GLU A 245 24.28 21.41 -24.70
CA GLU A 245 25.54 20.71 -24.92
C GLU A 245 25.34 19.20 -25.08
N PHE A 246 25.89 18.65 -26.13
CA PHE A 246 25.82 17.24 -26.47
C PHE A 246 27.20 16.65 -26.72
N VAL A 247 27.32 15.33 -26.53
CA VAL A 247 28.54 14.59 -26.80
C VAL A 247 28.26 13.38 -27.66
N VAL A 248 29.15 13.08 -28.56
CA VAL A 248 29.24 11.79 -29.25
C VAL A 248 30.62 11.21 -29.04
N TYR A 249 30.72 9.94 -28.68
CA TYR A 249 31.97 9.21 -28.65
C TYR A 249 31.88 7.98 -29.54
N GLY A 250 32.82 7.83 -30.44
CA GLY A 250 32.84 6.71 -31.39
C GLY A 250 34.25 6.12 -31.56
N THR A 251 34.31 4.83 -31.80
CA THR A 251 35.55 4.07 -32.04
C THR A 251 35.69 3.54 -33.46
N ASN A 252 34.67 3.76 -34.30
CA ASN A 252 34.52 3.07 -35.58
C ASN A 252 35.41 3.62 -36.70
N CYS A 253 36.03 4.78 -36.49
CA CYS A 253 36.95 5.34 -37.48
C CYS A 253 38.44 4.98 -37.17
N GLU A 254 38.72 4.25 -36.12
CA GLU A 254 40.04 3.70 -35.74
C GLU A 254 41.20 4.73 -35.89
N GLY A 255 40.96 6.01 -35.64
CA GLY A 255 41.90 7.09 -35.76
C GLY A 255 41.98 7.71 -37.18
N ASP A 256 41.18 7.26 -38.13
CA ASP A 256 41.10 7.87 -39.48
C ASP A 256 40.34 9.19 -39.43
N ILE A 257 41.09 10.28 -39.61
CA ILE A 257 40.54 11.66 -39.61
C ILE A 257 39.55 11.86 -40.72
N THR A 258 39.79 11.32 -41.93
CA THR A 258 38.91 11.47 -43.08
C THR A 258 37.55 10.82 -42.83
N CYS A 259 37.54 9.64 -42.20
CA CYS A 259 36.32 8.97 -41.79
C CYS A 259 35.50 9.80 -40.78
N VAL A 260 36.18 10.47 -39.85
CA VAL A 260 35.52 11.35 -38.86
C VAL A 260 34.92 12.59 -39.55
N GLU A 261 35.67 13.24 -40.44
CA GLU A 261 35.21 14.40 -41.19
C GLU A 261 33.99 14.05 -42.06
N ASP A 262 33.99 12.91 -42.73
CA ASP A 262 32.85 12.45 -43.55
C ASP A 262 31.58 12.24 -42.69
N LYS A 263 31.73 11.69 -41.49
CA LYS A 263 30.60 11.54 -40.58
C LYS A 263 30.09 12.89 -40.08
N ILE A 264 30.96 13.82 -39.75
CA ILE A 264 30.58 15.19 -39.36
C ILE A 264 29.85 15.90 -40.49
N ASN A 265 30.36 15.82 -41.73
CA ASN A 265 29.72 16.41 -42.90
C ASN A 265 28.32 15.77 -43.16
N SER A 266 28.21 14.48 -43.00
CA SER A 266 26.94 13.76 -43.10
C SER A 266 25.96 14.24 -42.00
N PHE A 267 26.44 14.43 -40.76
CA PHE A 267 25.65 14.96 -39.67
C PHE A 267 25.13 16.38 -39.95
N PHE A 268 25.98 17.29 -40.39
CA PHE A 268 25.56 18.65 -40.73
C PHE A 268 24.53 18.65 -41.92
N THR A 269 24.74 17.78 -42.88
CA THR A 269 23.80 17.62 -44.02
C THR A 269 22.44 17.16 -43.53
N TYR A 270 22.41 16.16 -42.62
CA TYR A 270 21.20 15.62 -42.02
C TYR A 270 20.52 16.66 -41.11
N TRP A 271 21.28 17.36 -40.28
CA TRP A 271 20.80 18.46 -39.47
C TRP A 271 20.13 19.56 -40.28
N LYS A 272 20.76 20.01 -41.37
CA LYS A 272 20.21 21.01 -42.28
C LYS A 272 18.86 20.57 -42.92
N GLN A 273 18.70 19.30 -43.17
CA GLN A 273 17.41 18.75 -43.63
C GLN A 273 16.37 18.69 -42.55
N ALA A 274 16.76 18.23 -41.35
CA ALA A 274 15.86 18.08 -40.21
C ALA A 274 15.32 19.42 -39.71
N GLN A 275 16.11 20.50 -39.78
CA GLN A 275 15.67 21.84 -39.40
C GLN A 275 14.44 22.33 -40.18
N LYS A 276 14.22 21.87 -41.40
CA LYS A 276 13.06 22.26 -42.22
C LYS A 276 11.73 21.91 -41.55
N ALA A 277 11.73 20.89 -40.68
CA ALA A 277 10.56 20.47 -39.94
C ALA A 277 10.28 21.38 -38.72
N LEU A 278 11.20 22.26 -38.38
CA LEU A 278 11.03 23.19 -37.24
C LEU A 278 10.21 24.44 -37.63
N ASP A 279 9.95 24.64 -38.95
CA ASP A 279 9.14 25.72 -39.48
C ASP A 279 9.57 27.13 -39.07
N ILE A 280 10.88 27.42 -39.19
CA ILE A 280 11.46 28.71 -38.86
C ILE A 280 12.25 29.26 -40.06
N ALA A 281 12.24 30.59 -40.21
CA ALA A 281 12.97 31.26 -41.27
C ALA A 281 14.48 31.29 -41.05
N GLN A 282 14.92 31.17 -39.77
CA GLN A 282 16.32 31.28 -39.40
C GLN A 282 16.98 29.91 -39.36
N THR A 283 18.24 29.84 -39.74
CA THR A 283 19.04 28.62 -39.68
C THR A 283 19.64 28.51 -38.25
N ILE A 284 19.46 27.36 -37.61
CA ILE A 284 20.10 27.02 -36.34
C ILE A 284 21.46 26.42 -36.64
N THR A 285 22.52 27.09 -36.24
CA THR A 285 23.89 26.60 -36.40
C THR A 285 24.34 25.83 -35.18
N LEU A 286 25.34 24.97 -35.35
CA LEU A 286 25.93 24.16 -34.29
C LEU A 286 27.45 24.39 -34.27
N SER A 287 28.01 24.56 -33.10
CA SER A 287 29.45 24.50 -32.88
C SER A 287 29.87 23.07 -32.54
N VAL A 288 30.88 22.55 -33.23
CA VAL A 288 31.38 21.18 -33.02
C VAL A 288 32.86 21.21 -32.74
N GLY A 289 33.26 20.77 -31.54
CA GLY A 289 34.64 20.50 -31.16
C GLY A 289 34.97 19.00 -31.35
N VAL A 290 36.15 18.70 -31.84
CA VAL A 290 36.61 17.32 -32.06
C VAL A 290 37.88 17.04 -31.26
N ALA A 291 37.90 15.93 -30.55
CA ALA A 291 39.07 15.42 -29.84
C ALA A 291 39.33 13.95 -30.22
N TYR A 292 40.57 13.62 -30.40
CA TYR A 292 41.00 12.24 -30.70
C TYR A 292 41.64 11.60 -29.47
N TYR A 293 41.44 10.31 -29.32
CA TYR A 293 42.06 9.47 -28.27
C TYR A 293 42.78 8.28 -28.91
N PRO A 294 44.00 8.01 -28.50
CA PRO A 294 45.07 8.90 -28.12
C PRO A 294 45.57 9.67 -29.30
#